data_bb89cbd8443cc67514ddd0cb50a1a047
#
_entry.id   bb89cbd8443cc67514ddd0cb50a1a047
#
_cell.length_a   1.000
_cell.length_b   1.000
_cell.length_c   1.000
_cell.angle_alpha   90.00
_cell.angle_beta   90.00
_cell.angle_gamma   90.00
#
_symmetry.space_group_name_H-M   'P 1'
#
loop_
_entity.id
_entity.type
_entity.pdbx_description
1 polymer ?
#
loop_
_entity_poly.entity_id
_entity_poly.type
_entity_poly.pdbx_seq_one_letter_code
_entity_poly.pdbx_strand_id
1 'polypeptide(L)'
;FMLGLEWNDNKARRTAKDAYDRLFNLKWTPPGRGLWMMGTKFIEERTAAGLFNCAFRSTRDLGTKGGYLFAWMMDALMVGIGVGFDTEGENSVTIKEPQFTNDTLVIDDSREGWVDSVHTLLDGFFFGNKVPKFDYSAIRPEGAPIRGFGGTSSGAGPLIELHNNLSELYTAKIGEPITSVDIVDTENLIGRCVVAGNVRRSAALAMGAHDDRQYLEMKNDQEKLYHHRWGSNNSFNAVVGMDYTWHAEQSQKNGEPGYIWLDNARTRGRFKDGPRFDDINVAGFNPCVEQQLEDAELCCLVETFPAKHDDYEDYLRTLKIAYLYGKTITLSNTHWPETNAKMLKNRRIGLSQSGVVQAFNKHGLREMLNWCDKGYEHVTQLDEEYSNWLCIPKSIRMTSIKPSGTVSLLNGSTPGIHFPEDEYYIRRIRFSKDSELLKTLSEAGYNMEDDEYSPNTVCVEFPVHEPHFKKSKRSVSMWEQLEIAAQYQHYWADNSVSITVTFKPDEAYQIKDALEMYESRLKAVSFLRYEETGYKQAPYEPIPKQKYEKLIKNIKPIQRFDVEEGGSGTKFCTNDSCTI
;
A
#
# COMPACT_ATOMS: atom_id res chain seq x y z
N PHE A 1 -17.59 -19.04 -18.90
CA PHE A 1 -16.49 -20.00 -18.70
C PHE A 1 -16.72 -20.94 -17.50
N MET A 2 -17.08 -20.44 -16.37
CA MET A 2 -17.48 -21.23 -15.18
C MET A 2 -18.79 -21.98 -15.36
N LEU A 3 -19.38 -21.76 -16.41
CA LEU A 3 -20.75 -21.95 -16.75
C LEU A 3 -21.12 -23.38 -17.04
N GLY A 4 -20.23 -24.13 -17.52
CA GLY A 4 -20.56 -25.47 -18.02
C GLY A 4 -20.62 -26.52 -16.95
N LEU A 5 -20.08 -26.27 -15.77
CA LEU A 5 -19.85 -27.32 -14.79
C LEU A 5 -20.74 -27.16 -13.54
N GLU A 6 -20.37 -26.22 -12.68
CA GLU A 6 -20.97 -26.07 -11.33
C GLU A 6 -21.79 -24.78 -11.21
N TRP A 7 -21.61 -23.85 -12.12
CA TRP A 7 -22.13 -22.51 -12.08
C TRP A 7 -23.22 -22.30 -13.15
N ASN A 8 -24.38 -21.81 -12.75
CA ASN A 8 -25.47 -21.47 -13.64
C ASN A 8 -26.05 -20.09 -13.27
N ASP A 9 -26.91 -19.52 -14.13
CA ASP A 9 -27.48 -18.18 -13.95
C ASP A 9 -28.15 -17.99 -12.59
N ASN A 10 -28.85 -18.96 -12.08
CA ASN A 10 -29.52 -18.86 -10.78
C ASN A 10 -28.51 -18.84 -9.62
N LYS A 11 -27.45 -19.64 -9.71
CA LYS A 11 -26.36 -19.65 -8.71
C LYS A 11 -25.58 -18.34 -8.78
N ALA A 12 -25.24 -17.86 -9.98
CA ALA A 12 -24.55 -16.60 -10.20
C ALA A 12 -25.34 -15.41 -9.62
N ARG A 13 -26.63 -15.30 -9.93
CA ARG A 13 -27.51 -14.25 -9.43
C ARG A 13 -27.64 -14.27 -7.91
N ARG A 14 -27.80 -15.45 -7.30
CA ARG A 14 -27.85 -15.59 -5.83
C ARG A 14 -26.54 -15.17 -5.18
N THR A 15 -25.40 -15.57 -5.75
CA THR A 15 -24.07 -15.20 -5.26
C THR A 15 -23.84 -13.71 -5.39
N ALA A 16 -24.20 -13.09 -6.52
CA ALA A 16 -24.11 -11.65 -6.72
C ALA A 16 -24.98 -10.88 -5.71
N LYS A 17 -26.19 -11.35 -5.44
CA LYS A 17 -27.08 -10.76 -4.43
C LYS A 17 -26.47 -10.87 -3.02
N ASP A 18 -25.96 -12.05 -2.64
CA ASP A 18 -25.34 -12.25 -1.32
C ASP A 18 -24.07 -11.37 -1.18
N ALA A 19 -23.29 -11.24 -2.25
CA ALA A 19 -22.13 -10.36 -2.29
C ALA A 19 -22.53 -8.89 -2.08
N TYR A 20 -23.58 -8.44 -2.79
CA TYR A 20 -24.10 -7.09 -2.65
C TYR A 20 -24.65 -6.84 -1.24
N ASP A 21 -25.51 -7.73 -0.73
CA ASP A 21 -26.12 -7.58 0.59
C ASP A 21 -25.06 -7.51 1.70
N ARG A 22 -23.99 -8.32 1.61
CA ARG A 22 -22.88 -8.29 2.57
C ARG A 22 -21.99 -7.07 2.43
N LEU A 23 -21.74 -6.61 1.20
CA LEU A 23 -21.03 -5.35 0.94
C LEU A 23 -21.83 -4.15 1.43
N PHE A 24 -23.12 -4.10 1.15
CA PHE A 24 -24.03 -3.04 1.60
C PHE A 24 -24.10 -2.95 3.13
N ASN A 25 -24.05 -4.09 3.82
CA ASN A 25 -23.98 -4.15 5.28
C ASN A 25 -22.57 -4.02 5.84
N LEU A 26 -21.59 -3.66 5.00
CA LEU A 26 -20.19 -3.42 5.37
C LEU A 26 -19.57 -4.58 6.15
N LYS A 27 -19.89 -5.82 5.80
CA LYS A 27 -19.30 -7.05 6.35
C LYS A 27 -17.97 -7.40 5.68
N TRP A 28 -17.80 -6.97 4.44
CA TRP A 28 -16.57 -7.02 3.65
C TRP A 28 -16.55 -5.87 2.66
N THR A 29 -15.37 -5.56 2.12
CA THR A 29 -15.22 -4.64 1.00
C THR A 29 -14.09 -5.10 0.08
N PRO A 30 -14.15 -4.78 -1.23
CA PRO A 30 -12.94 -4.66 -2.03
C PRO A 30 -12.00 -3.65 -1.37
N PRO A 31 -10.70 -3.66 -1.69
CA PRO A 31 -9.83 -2.53 -1.35
C PRO A 31 -10.34 -1.27 -2.05
N GLY A 32 -9.93 -0.08 -1.60
CA GLY A 32 -10.39 1.19 -2.17
C GLY A 32 -10.30 1.24 -3.70
N ARG A 33 -9.29 0.61 -4.28
CA ARG A 33 -9.14 0.44 -5.72
C ARG A 33 -10.26 -0.36 -6.37
N GLY A 34 -10.64 -1.48 -5.79
CA GLY A 34 -11.73 -2.29 -6.29
C GLY A 34 -13.06 -1.53 -6.29
N LEU A 35 -13.31 -0.70 -5.25
CA LEU A 35 -14.50 0.15 -5.17
C LEU A 35 -14.50 1.25 -6.25
N TRP A 36 -13.34 1.74 -6.64
CA TRP A 36 -13.22 2.85 -7.58
C TRP A 36 -13.07 2.41 -9.04
N MET A 37 -12.28 1.35 -9.29
CA MET A 37 -11.82 1.01 -10.64
C MET A 37 -12.59 -0.18 -11.26
N MET A 38 -13.16 -1.09 -10.45
CA MET A 38 -13.80 -2.29 -10.97
C MET A 38 -15.04 -1.94 -11.80
N GLY A 39 -15.17 -2.55 -12.98
CA GLY A 39 -16.26 -2.29 -13.93
C GLY A 39 -16.10 -1.00 -14.75
N THR A 40 -14.94 -0.34 -14.67
CA THR A 40 -14.65 0.80 -15.53
C THR A 40 -14.06 0.36 -16.88
N LYS A 41 -14.28 1.16 -17.93
CA LYS A 41 -13.67 0.93 -19.25
C LYS A 41 -12.14 0.88 -19.20
N PHE A 42 -11.52 1.63 -18.27
CA PHE A 42 -10.07 1.58 -18.10
C PHE A 42 -9.58 0.16 -17.78
N ILE A 43 -10.26 -0.53 -16.85
CA ILE A 43 -9.92 -1.90 -16.47
C ILE A 43 -10.23 -2.89 -17.61
N GLU A 44 -11.34 -2.68 -18.30
CA GLU A 44 -11.79 -3.61 -19.36
C GLU A 44 -10.97 -3.48 -20.65
N GLU A 45 -10.61 -2.26 -21.04
CA GLU A 45 -10.04 -1.96 -22.34
C GLU A 45 -8.52 -1.70 -22.32
N ARG A 46 -7.95 -1.30 -21.16
CA ARG A 46 -6.53 -0.88 -21.07
C ARG A 46 -5.68 -1.83 -20.23
N THR A 47 -5.89 -1.86 -18.94
CA THR A 47 -5.11 -2.72 -18.05
C THR A 47 -5.82 -2.99 -16.75
N ALA A 48 -5.83 -4.23 -16.31
CA ALA A 48 -6.32 -4.59 -14.99
C ALA A 48 -5.31 -4.30 -13.86
N ALA A 49 -4.12 -3.79 -14.16
CA ALA A 49 -3.14 -3.39 -13.16
C ALA A 49 -3.72 -2.42 -12.12
N GLY A 50 -4.65 -1.53 -12.53
CA GLY A 50 -5.34 -0.61 -11.64
C GLY A 50 -6.20 -1.25 -10.54
N LEU A 51 -6.50 -2.56 -10.60
CA LEU A 51 -7.21 -3.29 -9.54
C LEU A 51 -6.29 -3.69 -8.38
N PHE A 52 -4.98 -3.71 -8.59
CA PHE A 52 -4.00 -4.11 -7.59
C PHE A 52 -3.48 -2.88 -6.82
N ASN A 53 -3.27 -3.04 -5.53
CA ASN A 53 -2.90 -1.92 -4.66
C ASN A 53 -1.39 -1.68 -4.62
N CYS A 54 -0.62 -2.75 -4.61
CA CYS A 54 0.82 -2.71 -4.36
C CYS A 54 1.57 -3.76 -5.18
N ALA A 55 2.89 -3.60 -5.24
CA ALA A 55 3.82 -4.46 -5.96
C ALA A 55 5.14 -4.59 -5.20
N PHE A 56 6.00 -5.50 -5.68
CA PHE A 56 7.40 -5.53 -5.33
C PHE A 56 8.26 -5.62 -6.59
N ARG A 57 9.39 -4.90 -6.61
CA ARG A 57 10.39 -4.96 -7.67
C ARG A 57 11.78 -5.13 -7.10
N SER A 58 12.48 -6.19 -7.48
CA SER A 58 13.89 -6.38 -7.11
C SER A 58 14.81 -5.61 -8.05
N THR A 59 15.85 -5.02 -7.48
CA THR A 59 16.93 -4.36 -8.23
C THR A 59 18.10 -5.30 -8.54
N ARG A 60 18.05 -6.56 -8.14
CA ARG A 60 19.10 -7.57 -8.33
C ARG A 60 19.63 -7.63 -9.75
N ASP A 61 18.76 -7.51 -10.74
CA ASP A 61 19.12 -7.57 -12.16
C ASP A 61 19.51 -6.21 -12.76
N LEU A 62 19.81 -5.21 -11.93
CA LEU A 62 20.13 -3.84 -12.38
C LEU A 62 21.29 -3.80 -13.39
N GLY A 63 22.31 -4.65 -13.20
CA GLY A 63 23.44 -4.75 -14.12
C GLY A 63 23.07 -5.22 -15.54
N THR A 64 21.90 -5.82 -15.74
CA THR A 64 21.43 -6.31 -17.04
C THR A 64 20.21 -5.59 -17.56
N LYS A 65 19.30 -5.17 -16.67
CA LYS A 65 18.04 -4.52 -17.03
C LYS A 65 18.12 -2.98 -16.97
N GLY A 66 19.12 -2.45 -16.32
CA GLY A 66 19.38 -1.00 -16.26
C GLY A 66 18.19 -0.19 -15.74
N GLY A 67 17.97 0.92 -16.42
CA GLY A 67 16.87 1.86 -16.13
C GLY A 67 15.47 1.27 -16.25
N TYR A 68 15.32 0.12 -16.94
CA TYR A 68 14.01 -0.56 -17.05
C TYR A 68 13.38 -0.88 -15.68
N LEU A 69 14.18 -1.22 -14.67
CA LEU A 69 13.66 -1.54 -13.34
C LEU A 69 12.96 -0.32 -12.72
N PHE A 70 13.60 0.84 -12.79
CA PHE A 70 13.03 2.10 -12.30
C PHE A 70 11.86 2.60 -13.16
N ALA A 71 11.94 2.40 -14.47
CA ALA A 71 10.84 2.69 -15.40
C ALA A 71 9.59 1.86 -15.07
N TRP A 72 9.75 0.57 -14.76
CA TRP A 72 8.65 -0.28 -14.30
C TRP A 72 8.06 0.19 -12.98
N MET A 73 8.91 0.60 -12.01
CA MET A 73 8.43 1.16 -10.73
C MET A 73 7.68 2.48 -10.94
N MET A 74 8.20 3.39 -11.78
CA MET A 74 7.50 4.62 -12.16
C MET A 74 6.14 4.32 -12.79
N ASP A 75 6.09 3.38 -13.73
CA ASP A 75 4.87 2.95 -14.41
C ASP A 75 3.82 2.44 -13.40
N ALA A 76 4.24 1.59 -12.46
CA ALA A 76 3.39 1.09 -11.39
C ALA A 76 2.85 2.22 -10.50
N LEU A 77 3.70 3.15 -10.07
CA LEU A 77 3.29 4.32 -9.28
C LEU A 77 2.31 5.19 -10.08
N MET A 78 2.52 5.37 -11.39
CA MET A 78 1.65 6.18 -12.24
C MET A 78 0.26 5.57 -12.45
N VAL A 79 0.08 4.25 -12.40
CA VAL A 79 -1.25 3.62 -12.29
C VAL A 79 -1.73 3.51 -10.84
N GLY A 80 -0.96 4.09 -9.91
CA GLY A 80 -1.24 4.25 -8.47
C GLY A 80 -1.02 2.98 -7.66
N ILE A 81 -0.20 2.06 -8.11
CA ILE A 81 0.28 0.90 -7.37
C ILE A 81 1.45 1.35 -6.51
N GLY A 82 1.40 1.13 -5.19
CA GLY A 82 2.56 1.34 -4.32
C GLY A 82 3.62 0.26 -4.55
N VAL A 83 4.91 0.62 -4.49
CA VAL A 83 6.00 -0.30 -4.82
C VAL A 83 6.94 -0.51 -3.64
N GLY A 84 7.13 -1.78 -3.23
CA GLY A 84 8.28 -2.20 -2.44
C GLY A 84 9.45 -2.53 -3.38
N PHE A 85 10.67 -2.21 -2.96
CA PHE A 85 11.86 -2.53 -3.74
C PHE A 85 13.04 -2.82 -2.81
N ASP A 86 14.04 -3.53 -3.32
CA ASP A 86 15.28 -3.81 -2.60
C ASP A 86 16.46 -2.96 -3.12
N THR A 87 17.59 -3.10 -2.44
CA THR A 87 18.86 -2.50 -2.82
C THR A 87 19.89 -3.54 -3.32
N GLU A 88 19.43 -4.76 -3.70
CA GLU A 88 20.31 -5.86 -4.13
C GLU A 88 21.10 -5.56 -5.42
N GLY A 89 20.71 -4.50 -6.16
CA GLY A 89 21.44 -3.98 -7.31
C GLY A 89 22.69 -3.17 -6.99
N GLU A 90 22.99 -2.97 -5.72
CA GLU A 90 24.21 -2.29 -5.29
C GLU A 90 25.47 -2.91 -5.92
N ASN A 91 26.41 -2.09 -6.33
CA ASN A 91 27.67 -2.49 -6.99
C ASN A 91 27.52 -3.26 -8.33
N SER A 92 26.30 -3.45 -8.84
CA SER A 92 26.06 -4.20 -10.10
C SER A 92 26.34 -3.38 -11.36
N VAL A 93 26.40 -2.05 -11.23
CA VAL A 93 26.66 -1.09 -12.31
C VAL A 93 27.72 -0.09 -11.88
N THR A 94 28.69 0.19 -12.76
CA THR A 94 29.55 1.37 -12.64
C THR A 94 28.94 2.49 -13.47
N ILE A 95 28.70 3.65 -12.85
CA ILE A 95 28.09 4.80 -13.51
C ILE A 95 28.97 5.31 -14.63
N LYS A 96 28.40 5.51 -15.79
CA LYS A 96 29.08 5.92 -17.02
C LYS A 96 28.66 7.33 -17.43
N GLU A 97 29.53 7.98 -18.22
CA GLU A 97 29.16 9.21 -18.89
C GLU A 97 28.21 8.90 -20.05
N PRO A 98 26.98 9.48 -20.08
CA PRO A 98 26.03 9.29 -21.19
C PRO A 98 26.57 9.87 -22.50
N GLN A 99 26.22 9.25 -23.62
CA GLN A 99 26.50 9.78 -24.95
C GLN A 99 25.41 10.76 -25.36
N PHE A 100 25.49 12.03 -24.93
CA PHE A 100 24.50 13.05 -25.33
C PHE A 100 24.54 13.29 -26.83
N THR A 101 23.40 13.22 -27.51
CA THR A 101 23.27 13.45 -28.94
C THR A 101 22.52 14.75 -29.24
N ASN A 102 22.55 15.17 -30.51
CA ASN A 102 21.76 16.31 -30.98
C ASN A 102 20.35 15.91 -31.45
N ASP A 103 20.05 14.62 -31.45
CA ASP A 103 18.71 14.14 -31.75
C ASP A 103 17.73 14.62 -30.71
N THR A 104 16.49 14.84 -31.10
CA THR A 104 15.43 15.30 -30.20
C THR A 104 14.40 14.17 -30.01
N LEU A 105 14.09 13.84 -28.77
CA LEU A 105 12.98 12.97 -28.40
C LEU A 105 11.85 13.83 -27.86
N VAL A 106 10.77 13.94 -28.63
CA VAL A 106 9.53 14.57 -28.14
C VAL A 106 8.85 13.59 -27.20
N ILE A 107 8.66 14.00 -25.95
CA ILE A 107 8.00 13.19 -24.91
C ILE A 107 6.49 13.32 -25.10
N ASP A 108 5.81 12.21 -25.41
CA ASP A 108 4.38 12.18 -25.54
C ASP A 108 3.67 12.58 -24.22
N ASP A 109 2.50 13.22 -24.35
CA ASP A 109 1.60 13.50 -23.23
C ASP A 109 0.88 12.22 -22.76
N SER A 110 1.67 11.22 -22.40
CA SER A 110 1.23 9.88 -21.99
C SER A 110 2.09 9.34 -20.86
N ARG A 111 1.56 8.38 -20.12
CA ARG A 111 2.28 7.65 -19.08
C ARG A 111 3.53 6.98 -19.66
N GLU A 112 3.37 6.32 -20.78
CA GLU A 112 4.41 5.61 -21.50
C GLU A 112 5.56 6.55 -21.90
N GLY A 113 5.24 7.73 -22.45
CA GLY A 113 6.25 8.72 -22.85
C GLY A 113 7.10 9.21 -21.66
N TRP A 114 6.49 9.44 -20.50
CA TRP A 114 7.21 9.81 -19.30
C TRP A 114 8.13 8.69 -18.83
N VAL A 115 7.61 7.47 -18.74
CA VAL A 115 8.35 6.26 -18.31
C VAL A 115 9.53 5.98 -19.23
N ASP A 116 9.33 6.04 -20.56
CA ASP A 116 10.38 5.80 -21.55
C ASP A 116 11.48 6.86 -21.51
N SER A 117 11.15 8.11 -21.21
CA SER A 117 12.14 9.19 -21.07
C SER A 117 13.07 8.97 -19.87
N VAL A 118 12.53 8.51 -18.73
CA VAL A 118 13.31 8.16 -17.54
C VAL A 118 14.17 6.92 -17.80
N HIS A 119 13.61 5.89 -18.44
CA HIS A 119 14.37 4.70 -18.87
C HIS A 119 15.57 5.09 -19.72
N THR A 120 15.34 5.89 -20.77
CA THR A 120 16.38 6.36 -21.69
C THR A 120 17.51 7.12 -20.97
N LEU A 121 17.14 8.00 -20.05
CA LEU A 121 18.12 8.78 -19.26
C LEU A 121 18.97 7.87 -18.37
N LEU A 122 18.34 6.96 -17.63
CA LEU A 122 19.03 6.06 -16.71
C LEU A 122 19.93 5.08 -17.43
N ASP A 123 19.51 4.53 -18.57
CA ASP A 123 20.37 3.68 -19.41
C ASP A 123 21.58 4.41 -19.96
N GLY A 124 21.47 5.73 -20.18
CA GLY A 124 22.62 6.58 -20.48
C GLY A 124 23.68 6.48 -19.41
N PHE A 125 23.31 6.65 -18.15
CA PHE A 125 24.23 6.59 -17.01
C PHE A 125 24.67 5.16 -16.65
N PHE A 126 23.81 4.17 -16.81
CA PHE A 126 24.14 2.80 -16.39
C PHE A 126 24.96 2.06 -17.44
N PHE A 127 24.69 2.27 -18.73
CA PHE A 127 25.33 1.54 -19.81
C PHE A 127 26.20 2.41 -20.74
N GLY A 128 26.15 3.74 -20.59
CA GLY A 128 26.82 4.67 -21.51
C GLY A 128 26.09 4.78 -22.85
N ASN A 129 24.77 4.57 -22.84
CA ASN A 129 23.94 4.65 -24.02
C ASN A 129 23.76 6.11 -24.50
N LYS A 130 23.25 6.26 -25.74
CA LYS A 130 22.89 7.55 -26.29
C LYS A 130 21.69 8.14 -25.56
N VAL A 131 21.79 9.42 -25.17
CA VAL A 131 20.70 10.19 -24.56
C VAL A 131 20.38 11.38 -25.48
N PRO A 132 19.18 11.43 -26.08
CA PRO A 132 18.76 12.56 -26.91
C PRO A 132 18.41 13.78 -26.05
N LYS A 133 18.22 14.91 -26.69
CA LYS A 133 17.61 16.09 -26.07
C LYS A 133 16.12 15.83 -25.86
N PHE A 134 15.62 15.95 -24.63
CA PHE A 134 14.21 15.80 -24.34
C PHE A 134 13.44 17.07 -24.70
N ASP A 135 12.37 16.92 -25.48
CA ASP A 135 11.42 17.98 -25.81
C ASP A 135 10.10 17.69 -25.09
N TYR A 136 9.75 18.58 -24.17
CA TYR A 136 8.56 18.46 -23.31
C TYR A 136 7.34 19.20 -23.86
N SER A 137 7.44 19.78 -25.05
CA SER A 137 6.42 20.68 -25.61
C SER A 137 5.08 20.01 -25.90
N ALA A 138 5.06 18.69 -26.09
CA ALA A 138 3.84 17.93 -26.31
C ALA A 138 3.05 17.66 -24.99
N ILE A 139 3.68 17.81 -23.82
CA ILE A 139 3.04 17.58 -22.53
C ILE A 139 2.03 18.71 -22.25
N ARG A 140 0.79 18.32 -21.89
CA ARG A 140 -0.28 19.29 -21.58
C ARG A 140 0.13 20.24 -20.45
N PRO A 141 -0.34 21.49 -20.47
CA PRO A 141 0.01 22.47 -19.46
C PRO A 141 -0.58 22.12 -18.09
N GLU A 142 0.01 22.71 -17.05
CA GLU A 142 -0.52 22.67 -15.69
C GLU A 142 -1.97 23.14 -15.64
N GLY A 143 -2.80 22.46 -14.83
CA GLY A 143 -4.23 22.74 -14.69
C GLY A 143 -5.13 22.12 -15.76
N ALA A 144 -4.57 21.57 -16.85
CA ALA A 144 -5.37 20.88 -17.85
C ALA A 144 -5.99 19.58 -17.27
N PRO A 145 -7.26 19.25 -17.62
CA PRO A 145 -7.94 18.10 -17.06
C PRO A 145 -7.30 16.77 -17.51
N ILE A 146 -7.17 15.83 -16.57
CA ILE A 146 -6.75 14.45 -16.84
C ILE A 146 -7.99 13.58 -17.03
N ARG A 147 -8.27 13.18 -18.27
CA ARG A 147 -9.51 12.47 -18.62
C ARG A 147 -9.58 11.01 -18.15
N GLY A 148 -8.45 10.36 -17.88
CA GLY A 148 -8.42 8.93 -17.51
C GLY A 148 -8.66 8.67 -16.03
N PHE A 149 -7.96 9.40 -15.15
CA PHE A 149 -8.00 9.22 -13.69
C PHE A 149 -8.77 10.33 -12.96
N GLY A 150 -9.14 11.39 -13.66
CA GLY A 150 -9.67 12.61 -13.06
C GLY A 150 -8.55 13.48 -12.47
N GLY A 151 -8.90 14.72 -12.05
CA GLY A 151 -7.95 15.71 -11.57
C GLY A 151 -7.29 16.52 -12.68
N THR A 152 -6.24 17.27 -12.31
CA THR A 152 -5.56 18.22 -13.21
C THR A 152 -4.09 17.85 -13.39
N SER A 153 -3.54 18.16 -14.55
CA SER A 153 -2.13 17.97 -14.89
C SER A 153 -1.23 18.89 -14.06
N SER A 154 -0.06 18.41 -13.70
CA SER A 154 1.04 19.20 -13.13
C SER A 154 1.92 19.88 -14.20
N GLY A 155 1.60 19.69 -15.48
CA GLY A 155 2.47 20.12 -16.58
C GLY A 155 3.77 19.33 -16.67
N ALA A 156 4.70 19.82 -17.47
CA ALA A 156 6.01 19.17 -17.67
C ALA A 156 7.00 19.42 -16.53
N GLY A 157 6.76 20.40 -15.66
CA GLY A 157 7.68 20.83 -14.61
C GLY A 157 8.25 19.69 -13.76
N PRO A 158 7.41 18.82 -13.17
CA PRO A 158 7.90 17.71 -12.34
C PRO A 158 8.79 16.71 -13.07
N LEU A 159 8.54 16.44 -14.35
CA LEU A 159 9.38 15.54 -15.15
C LEU A 159 10.73 16.19 -15.49
N ILE A 160 10.72 17.48 -15.84
CA ILE A 160 11.95 18.23 -16.06
C ILE A 160 12.81 18.24 -14.79
N GLU A 161 12.21 18.47 -13.63
CA GLU A 161 12.90 18.43 -12.35
C GLU A 161 13.46 17.03 -12.05
N LEU A 162 12.70 15.98 -12.33
CA LEU A 162 13.16 14.59 -12.18
C LEU A 162 14.39 14.32 -13.06
N HIS A 163 14.34 14.66 -14.35
CA HIS A 163 15.47 14.46 -15.26
C HIS A 163 16.73 15.24 -14.79
N ASN A 164 16.56 16.47 -14.31
CA ASN A 164 17.67 17.26 -13.79
C ASN A 164 18.27 16.65 -12.53
N ASN A 165 17.42 16.24 -11.56
CA ASN A 165 17.87 15.64 -10.31
C ASN A 165 18.59 14.29 -10.54
N LEU A 166 18.08 13.44 -11.45
CA LEU A 166 18.73 12.18 -11.81
C LEU A 166 20.07 12.43 -12.53
N SER A 167 20.11 13.41 -13.43
CA SER A 167 21.34 13.79 -14.12
C SER A 167 22.40 14.33 -13.14
N GLU A 168 22.01 15.15 -12.18
CA GLU A 168 22.90 15.68 -11.15
C GLU A 168 23.43 14.56 -10.25
N LEU A 169 22.52 13.68 -9.76
CA LEU A 169 22.87 12.53 -8.92
C LEU A 169 23.95 11.67 -9.56
N TYR A 170 23.75 11.28 -10.82
CA TYR A 170 24.64 10.33 -11.48
C TYR A 170 25.86 10.97 -12.13
N THR A 171 25.80 12.23 -12.56
CA THR A 171 26.96 12.95 -13.07
C THR A 171 28.04 13.08 -11.98
N ALA A 172 27.64 13.33 -10.74
CA ALA A 172 28.57 13.41 -9.61
C ALA A 172 29.27 12.07 -9.29
N LYS A 173 28.81 10.96 -9.86
CA LYS A 173 29.23 9.59 -9.55
C LYS A 173 29.83 8.84 -10.75
N ILE A 174 30.10 9.52 -11.85
CA ILE A 174 30.72 8.89 -13.03
C ILE A 174 32.03 8.22 -12.65
N GLY A 175 32.15 6.92 -12.97
CA GLY A 175 33.30 6.07 -12.65
C GLY A 175 33.16 5.33 -11.31
N GLU A 176 32.17 5.62 -10.50
CA GLU A 176 31.90 4.94 -9.24
C GLU A 176 30.84 3.86 -9.39
N PRO A 177 30.81 2.80 -8.56
CA PRO A 177 29.74 1.85 -8.53
C PRO A 177 28.47 2.49 -7.93
N ILE A 178 27.29 2.05 -8.40
CA ILE A 178 26.01 2.44 -7.80
C ILE A 178 25.93 1.92 -6.38
N THR A 179 25.44 2.75 -5.45
CA THR A 179 25.25 2.39 -4.04
C THR A 179 23.77 2.09 -3.73
N SER A 180 23.51 1.43 -2.61
CA SER A 180 22.18 1.24 -2.07
C SER A 180 21.41 2.56 -1.90
N VAL A 181 22.11 3.61 -1.46
CA VAL A 181 21.55 4.96 -1.29
C VAL A 181 21.14 5.57 -2.64
N ASP A 182 21.92 5.37 -3.70
CA ASP A 182 21.57 5.87 -5.04
C ASP A 182 20.31 5.21 -5.60
N ILE A 183 20.15 3.91 -5.34
CA ILE A 183 18.95 3.17 -5.72
C ILE A 183 17.72 3.78 -5.03
N VAL A 184 17.81 4.02 -3.72
CA VAL A 184 16.70 4.58 -2.95
C VAL A 184 16.43 6.04 -3.34
N ASP A 185 17.45 6.85 -3.52
CA ASP A 185 17.30 8.25 -3.95
C ASP A 185 16.64 8.34 -5.33
N THR A 186 17.01 7.45 -6.27
CA THR A 186 16.39 7.37 -7.60
C THR A 186 14.89 7.10 -7.51
N GLU A 187 14.46 6.07 -6.75
CA GLU A 187 13.05 5.74 -6.60
C GLU A 187 12.28 6.85 -5.87
N ASN A 188 12.87 7.47 -4.86
CA ASN A 188 12.26 8.58 -4.13
C ASN A 188 12.07 9.82 -5.00
N LEU A 189 13.02 10.14 -5.90
CA LEU A 189 12.89 11.21 -6.88
C LEU A 189 11.76 10.92 -7.87
N ILE A 190 11.65 9.66 -8.35
CA ILE A 190 10.54 9.21 -9.18
C ILE A 190 9.21 9.35 -8.43
N GLY A 191 9.14 8.88 -7.20
CA GLY A 191 7.96 9.01 -6.36
C GLY A 191 7.52 10.47 -6.17
N ARG A 192 8.47 11.38 -5.95
CA ARG A 192 8.23 12.83 -5.85
C ARG A 192 7.64 13.40 -7.15
N CYS A 193 8.15 12.98 -8.30
CA CYS A 193 7.61 13.37 -9.60
C CYS A 193 6.16 12.90 -9.77
N VAL A 194 5.88 11.65 -9.42
CA VAL A 194 4.53 11.05 -9.57
C VAL A 194 3.49 11.72 -8.69
N VAL A 195 3.84 12.19 -7.48
CA VAL A 195 2.88 12.86 -6.58
C VAL A 195 2.67 14.33 -6.89
N ALA A 196 3.54 14.94 -7.68
CA ALA A 196 3.37 16.32 -8.10
C ALA A 196 2.03 16.48 -8.83
N GLY A 197 1.23 17.44 -8.45
CA GLY A 197 -0.13 17.63 -9.01
C GLY A 197 -1.26 17.01 -8.18
N ASN A 198 -0.96 16.34 -7.07
CA ASN A 198 -1.93 15.81 -6.08
C ASN A 198 -2.98 14.81 -6.63
N VAL A 199 -2.84 14.34 -7.87
CA VAL A 199 -3.77 13.39 -8.48
C VAL A 199 -3.44 11.95 -8.05
N ARG A 200 -2.17 11.69 -7.76
CA ARG A 200 -1.65 10.37 -7.41
C ARG A 200 -0.96 10.42 -6.06
N ARG A 201 -0.88 9.25 -5.44
CA ARG A 201 -0.10 9.06 -4.22
C ARG A 201 1.01 8.08 -4.55
N SER A 202 2.24 8.40 -4.17
CA SER A 202 3.32 7.44 -4.13
C SER A 202 3.34 6.79 -2.75
N ALA A 203 3.53 5.49 -2.73
CA ALA A 203 3.85 4.74 -1.52
C ALA A 203 4.99 3.79 -1.88
N ALA A 204 6.13 3.97 -1.25
CA ALA A 204 7.30 3.14 -1.48
C ALA A 204 7.83 2.54 -0.18
N LEU A 205 8.43 1.35 -0.28
CA LEU A 205 9.17 0.68 0.79
C LEU A 205 10.53 0.29 0.24
N ALA A 206 11.60 0.86 0.78
CA ALA A 206 12.95 0.40 0.52
C ALA A 206 13.34 -0.72 1.50
N MET A 207 13.99 -1.76 0.99
CA MET A 207 14.49 -2.89 1.77
C MET A 207 15.99 -3.06 1.55
N GLY A 208 16.79 -2.72 2.56
CA GLY A 208 18.26 -2.82 2.52
C GLY A 208 18.83 -3.99 3.30
N ALA A 209 20.14 -4.14 3.26
CA ALA A 209 20.86 -5.12 4.08
C ALA A 209 20.98 -4.64 5.54
N HIS A 210 21.03 -5.59 6.47
CA HIS A 210 21.12 -5.28 7.91
C HIS A 210 22.46 -4.65 8.33
N ASP A 211 23.50 -4.83 7.55
CA ASP A 211 24.86 -4.33 7.79
C ASP A 211 25.24 -3.12 6.92
N ASP A 212 24.36 -2.68 6.01
CA ASP A 212 24.57 -1.49 5.18
C ASP A 212 24.28 -0.21 5.98
N ARG A 213 25.33 0.32 6.59
CA ARG A 213 25.26 1.54 7.41
C ARG A 213 24.85 2.77 6.62
N GLN A 214 25.28 2.90 5.37
CA GLN A 214 24.94 4.07 4.54
C GLN A 214 23.42 4.11 4.28
N TYR A 215 22.84 2.98 3.94
CA TYR A 215 21.40 2.83 3.78
C TYR A 215 20.62 3.09 5.08
N LEU A 216 21.06 2.45 6.17
CA LEU A 216 20.35 2.53 7.47
C LEU A 216 20.37 3.93 8.08
N GLU A 217 21.39 4.75 7.77
CA GLU A 217 21.56 6.11 8.28
C GLU A 217 21.16 7.21 7.28
N MET A 218 20.78 6.86 6.04
CA MET A 218 20.57 7.83 4.97
C MET A 218 19.55 8.92 5.29
N LYS A 219 18.55 8.62 6.12
CA LYS A 219 17.50 9.57 6.55
C LYS A 219 17.93 10.49 7.70
N ASN A 220 19.16 10.36 8.23
CA ASN A 220 19.73 11.32 9.14
C ASN A 220 20.11 12.64 8.43
N ASP A 221 20.28 12.63 7.11
CA ASP A 221 20.45 13.82 6.28
C ASP A 221 19.11 14.55 6.13
N GLN A 222 18.91 15.60 6.91
CA GLN A 222 17.66 16.35 6.98
C GLN A 222 17.33 17.08 5.67
N GLU A 223 18.35 17.59 4.95
CA GLU A 223 18.13 18.27 3.66
C GLU A 223 17.55 17.31 2.63
N LYS A 224 18.17 16.14 2.45
CA LYS A 224 17.68 15.11 1.53
C LYS A 224 16.39 14.48 2.02
N LEU A 225 16.19 14.36 3.34
CA LEU A 225 14.93 13.88 3.91
C LEU A 225 13.77 14.78 3.47
N TYR A 226 13.88 16.10 3.65
CA TYR A 226 12.85 17.05 3.21
C TYR A 226 12.72 17.15 1.69
N HIS A 227 13.83 16.96 0.94
CA HIS A 227 13.80 17.05 -0.50
C HIS A 227 13.09 15.87 -1.16
N HIS A 228 13.45 14.62 -0.85
CA HIS A 228 12.91 13.42 -1.50
C HIS A 228 12.85 12.15 -0.64
N ARG A 229 13.72 11.95 0.37
CA ARG A 229 13.80 10.67 1.11
C ARG A 229 12.61 10.37 2.00
N TRP A 230 11.68 11.33 2.16
CA TRP A 230 10.38 11.11 2.76
C TRP A 230 9.49 10.19 1.92
N GLY A 231 9.82 9.98 0.64
CA GLY A 231 9.01 9.24 -0.35
C GLY A 231 8.90 7.75 -0.08
N SER A 232 9.81 7.16 0.69
CA SER A 232 9.75 5.74 1.08
C SER A 232 9.82 5.55 2.59
N ASN A 233 9.19 4.47 3.10
CA ASN A 233 9.57 3.88 4.38
C ASN A 233 10.81 3.01 4.17
N ASN A 234 11.73 2.99 5.13
CA ASN A 234 12.93 2.18 5.05
C ASN A 234 12.87 1.03 6.05
N SER A 235 13.09 -0.17 5.57
CA SER A 235 13.22 -1.39 6.38
C SER A 235 14.46 -2.16 5.96
N PHE A 236 14.89 -3.12 6.74
CA PHE A 236 16.02 -3.96 6.37
C PHE A 236 15.69 -5.45 6.56
N ASN A 237 16.42 -6.31 5.86
CA ASN A 237 16.34 -7.75 5.99
C ASN A 237 17.08 -8.20 7.25
N ALA A 238 16.32 -8.43 8.32
CA ALA A 238 16.84 -8.94 9.57
C ALA A 238 17.10 -10.45 9.50
N VAL A 239 18.13 -10.89 10.19
CA VAL A 239 18.48 -12.31 10.34
C VAL A 239 18.11 -12.77 11.74
N VAL A 240 17.41 -13.90 11.86
CA VAL A 240 17.07 -14.48 13.17
C VAL A 240 18.34 -14.78 13.97
N GLY A 241 18.40 -14.29 15.19
CA GLY A 241 19.56 -14.41 16.08
C GLY A 241 20.65 -13.35 15.89
N MET A 242 20.42 -12.31 15.06
CA MET A 242 21.36 -11.19 14.95
C MET A 242 21.36 -10.32 16.22
N ASP A 243 22.39 -9.53 16.42
CA ASP A 243 22.40 -8.49 17.46
C ASP A 243 21.60 -7.26 17.02
N TYR A 244 20.48 -7.02 17.69
CA TYR A 244 19.58 -5.91 17.41
C TYR A 244 19.95 -4.60 18.14
N THR A 245 21.00 -4.58 18.95
CA THR A 245 21.31 -3.44 19.85
C THR A 245 21.35 -2.11 19.11
N TRP A 246 22.16 -2.01 18.08
CA TRP A 246 22.28 -0.76 17.32
C TRP A 246 21.00 -0.41 16.52
N HIS A 247 20.38 -1.41 15.89
CA HIS A 247 19.17 -1.20 15.07
C HIS A 247 17.99 -0.71 15.93
N ALA A 248 17.83 -1.28 17.13
CA ALA A 248 16.83 -0.84 18.09
C ALA A 248 17.03 0.63 18.51
N GLU A 249 18.29 1.05 18.72
CA GLU A 249 18.63 2.45 19.02
C GLU A 249 18.26 3.41 17.87
N GLN A 250 18.40 2.99 16.61
CA GLN A 250 17.97 3.82 15.47
C GLN A 250 16.44 3.95 15.44
N SER A 251 15.71 2.83 15.53
CA SER A 251 14.25 2.85 15.51
C SER A 251 13.63 3.67 16.65
N GLN A 252 14.31 3.80 17.78
CA GLN A 252 13.87 4.66 18.89
C GLN A 252 13.86 6.15 18.54
N LYS A 253 14.67 6.59 17.56
CA LYS A 253 14.82 8.01 17.21
C LYS A 253 13.64 8.53 16.39
N ASN A 254 13.27 7.80 15.34
CA ASN A 254 12.29 8.26 14.35
C ASN A 254 11.35 7.16 13.82
N GLY A 255 11.41 5.95 14.38
CA GLY A 255 10.59 4.81 13.94
C GLY A 255 11.17 4.01 12.78
N GLU A 256 12.30 4.42 12.24
CA GLU A 256 13.02 3.69 11.17
C GLU A 256 14.43 3.30 11.61
N PRO A 257 14.96 2.20 11.08
CA PRO A 257 14.37 1.28 10.11
C PRO A 257 13.34 0.34 10.71
N GLY A 258 12.44 -0.17 9.85
CA GLY A 258 11.59 -1.33 10.15
C GLY A 258 12.34 -2.66 9.96
N TYR A 259 11.80 -3.75 10.48
CA TYR A 259 12.41 -5.08 10.50
C TYR A 259 11.62 -6.04 9.64
N ILE A 260 12.29 -6.78 8.75
CA ILE A 260 11.72 -7.79 7.88
C ILE A 260 12.52 -9.07 8.01
N TRP A 261 11.89 -10.18 8.42
CA TRP A 261 12.50 -11.50 8.43
C TRP A 261 12.12 -12.25 7.15
N LEU A 262 12.89 -12.02 6.10
CA LEU A 262 12.61 -12.55 4.77
C LEU A 262 12.64 -14.08 4.74
N ASP A 263 13.50 -14.72 5.55
CA ASP A 263 13.55 -16.17 5.67
C ASP A 263 12.27 -16.75 6.28
N ASN A 264 11.67 -16.07 7.26
CA ASN A 264 10.35 -16.47 7.77
C ASN A 264 9.27 -16.38 6.70
N ALA A 265 9.33 -15.33 5.86
CA ALA A 265 8.39 -15.16 4.76
C ALA A 265 8.52 -16.29 3.72
N ARG A 266 9.76 -16.68 3.38
CA ARG A 266 10.07 -17.74 2.41
C ARG A 266 9.70 -19.12 2.87
N THR A 267 9.86 -19.39 4.17
CA THR A 267 9.81 -20.75 4.73
C THR A 267 8.56 -21.06 5.52
N ARG A 268 7.66 -20.09 5.73
CA ARG A 268 6.45 -20.26 6.52
C ARG A 268 5.22 -19.63 5.88
N GLY A 269 4.10 -20.35 5.98
CA GLY A 269 2.75 -19.78 5.88
C GLY A 269 2.32 -19.20 7.23
N ARG A 270 1.22 -19.71 7.81
CA ARG A 270 0.93 -19.51 9.24
C ARG A 270 1.97 -20.25 10.08
N PHE A 271 2.35 -19.64 11.20
CA PHE A 271 3.35 -20.28 12.06
C PHE A 271 2.82 -21.55 12.75
N LYS A 272 1.50 -21.68 12.94
CA LYS A 272 0.85 -22.90 13.44
C LYS A 272 1.17 -24.13 12.58
N ASP A 273 1.22 -23.97 11.26
CA ASP A 273 1.32 -25.10 10.31
C ASP A 273 2.76 -25.61 10.14
N GLY A 274 3.74 -24.97 10.79
CA GLY A 274 5.15 -25.31 10.67
C GLY A 274 5.80 -24.79 9.37
N PRO A 275 7.01 -25.24 9.05
CA PRO A 275 7.73 -24.82 7.85
C PRO A 275 7.03 -25.27 6.56
N ARG A 276 6.97 -24.35 5.58
CA ARG A 276 6.48 -24.57 4.21
C ARG A 276 7.46 -23.90 3.24
N PHE A 277 8.01 -24.65 2.31
CA PHE A 277 9.02 -24.17 1.36
C PHE A 277 8.46 -23.93 -0.05
N ASP A 278 7.16 -23.68 -0.14
CA ASP A 278 6.46 -23.46 -1.39
C ASP A 278 6.59 -22.02 -1.92
N ASP A 279 7.01 -21.07 -1.08
CA ASP A 279 7.14 -19.63 -1.42
C ASP A 279 8.60 -19.14 -1.35
N ILE A 280 9.54 -19.99 -1.65
CA ILE A 280 10.98 -19.71 -1.53
C ILE A 280 11.49 -18.57 -2.44
N ASN A 281 10.76 -18.26 -3.50
CA ASN A 281 11.12 -17.20 -4.45
C ASN A 281 10.70 -15.80 -4.01
N VAL A 282 10.15 -15.64 -2.81
CA VAL A 282 9.85 -14.32 -2.26
C VAL A 282 11.11 -13.46 -2.27
N ALA A 283 11.03 -12.31 -2.92
CA ALA A 283 12.12 -11.34 -3.01
C ALA A 283 11.97 -10.19 -2.01
N GLY A 284 10.72 -9.84 -1.66
CA GLY A 284 10.48 -8.77 -0.71
C GLY A 284 9.01 -8.59 -0.35
N PHE A 285 8.63 -7.36 0.02
CA PHE A 285 7.31 -7.01 0.49
C PHE A 285 6.74 -5.80 -0.23
N ASN A 286 5.43 -5.71 -0.29
CA ASN A 286 4.73 -4.50 -0.69
C ASN A 286 4.91 -3.38 0.36
N PRO A 287 4.64 -2.09 0.04
CA PRO A 287 4.90 -0.96 0.94
C PRO A 287 4.26 -1.04 2.32
N CYS A 288 3.12 -1.67 2.44
CA CYS A 288 2.44 -1.85 3.74
C CYS A 288 2.88 -3.11 4.49
N VAL A 289 3.76 -3.93 3.92
CA VAL A 289 4.39 -5.13 4.51
C VAL A 289 3.38 -6.24 4.89
N GLU A 290 2.15 -6.21 4.36
CA GLU A 290 1.17 -7.27 4.60
C GLU A 290 1.27 -8.44 3.63
N GLN A 291 1.96 -8.27 2.48
CA GLN A 291 2.19 -9.33 1.52
C GLN A 291 3.65 -9.45 1.12
N GLN A 292 4.21 -10.63 1.32
CA GLN A 292 5.45 -11.03 0.67
C GLN A 292 5.21 -11.31 -0.81
N LEU A 293 6.13 -10.94 -1.68
CA LEU A 293 6.00 -11.00 -3.13
C LEU A 293 7.27 -11.52 -3.80
N GLU A 294 7.12 -12.19 -4.94
CA GLU A 294 8.23 -12.41 -5.88
C GLU A 294 8.56 -11.10 -6.61
N ASP A 295 9.69 -11.06 -7.31
CA ASP A 295 10.03 -9.93 -8.18
C ASP A 295 8.95 -9.71 -9.25
N ALA A 296 8.53 -8.47 -9.46
CA ALA A 296 7.47 -8.03 -10.36
C ALA A 296 6.07 -8.63 -10.05
N GLU A 297 5.81 -9.13 -8.85
CA GLU A 297 4.49 -9.61 -8.42
C GLU A 297 3.66 -8.48 -7.83
N LEU A 298 2.35 -8.49 -8.08
CA LEU A 298 1.38 -7.54 -7.53
C LEU A 298 0.59 -8.18 -6.38
N CYS A 299 0.16 -7.34 -5.43
CA CYS A 299 -0.68 -7.76 -4.33
C CYS A 299 -2.17 -7.75 -4.70
N CYS A 300 -2.91 -8.80 -4.34
CA CYS A 300 -4.37 -8.87 -4.42
C CYS A 300 -4.95 -8.86 -3.02
N LEU A 301 -5.81 -7.90 -2.71
CA LEU A 301 -6.32 -7.68 -1.35
C LEU A 301 -7.85 -7.70 -1.30
N VAL A 302 -8.37 -8.13 -0.16
CA VAL A 302 -9.79 -8.04 0.22
C VAL A 302 -9.87 -7.75 1.71
N GLU A 303 -10.84 -6.95 2.15
CA GLU A 303 -11.00 -6.60 3.55
C GLU A 303 -12.29 -7.18 4.13
N THR A 304 -12.21 -7.73 5.34
CA THR A 304 -13.35 -8.21 6.11
C THR A 304 -13.39 -7.56 7.50
N PHE A 305 -14.57 -7.54 8.11
CA PHE A 305 -14.81 -6.83 9.38
C PHE A 305 -15.46 -7.76 10.40
N PRO A 306 -14.67 -8.56 11.15
CA PRO A 306 -15.23 -9.59 12.05
C PRO A 306 -16.20 -9.05 13.09
N ALA A 307 -15.98 -7.83 13.61
CA ALA A 307 -16.88 -7.19 14.59
C ALA A 307 -18.31 -6.92 14.05
N LYS A 308 -18.52 -6.93 12.71
CA LYS A 308 -19.84 -6.75 12.06
C LYS A 308 -20.66 -8.03 11.96
N HIS A 309 -20.18 -9.11 12.53
CA HIS A 309 -20.87 -10.41 12.57
C HIS A 309 -21.30 -10.73 13.99
N ASP A 310 -22.41 -11.41 14.13
CA ASP A 310 -22.93 -11.80 15.44
C ASP A 310 -22.45 -13.20 15.83
N ASP A 311 -22.22 -14.05 14.85
CA ASP A 311 -21.74 -15.41 15.05
C ASP A 311 -20.73 -15.84 13.98
N TYR A 312 -20.11 -16.97 14.22
CA TYR A 312 -19.08 -17.56 13.36
C TYR A 312 -19.63 -17.99 11.99
N GLU A 313 -20.85 -18.53 11.92
CA GLU A 313 -21.46 -19.00 10.67
C GLU A 313 -21.72 -17.84 9.71
N ASP A 314 -22.18 -16.71 10.23
CA ASP A 314 -22.32 -15.50 9.44
C ASP A 314 -20.98 -14.97 8.93
N TYR A 315 -19.92 -15.08 9.73
CA TYR A 315 -18.58 -14.73 9.31
C TYR A 315 -18.04 -15.64 8.21
N LEU A 316 -18.23 -16.96 8.30
CA LEU A 316 -17.86 -17.91 7.24
C LEU A 316 -18.52 -17.59 5.89
N ARG A 317 -19.79 -17.22 5.91
CA ARG A 317 -20.49 -16.78 4.69
C ARG A 317 -19.87 -15.52 4.09
N THR A 318 -19.37 -14.61 4.90
CA THR A 318 -18.63 -13.44 4.43
C THR A 318 -17.27 -13.83 3.84
N LEU A 319 -16.52 -14.70 4.51
CA LEU A 319 -15.23 -15.19 4.01
C LEU A 319 -15.40 -15.84 2.62
N LYS A 320 -16.45 -16.63 2.41
CA LYS A 320 -16.75 -17.24 1.12
C LYS A 320 -16.88 -16.20 -0.01
N ILE A 321 -17.62 -15.15 0.21
CA ILE A 321 -17.85 -14.10 -0.79
C ILE A 321 -16.61 -13.24 -0.99
N ALA A 322 -15.97 -12.81 0.10
CA ALA A 322 -14.76 -12.01 0.04
C ALA A 322 -13.61 -12.75 -0.67
N TYR A 323 -13.47 -14.05 -0.38
CA TYR A 323 -12.45 -14.87 -1.03
C TYR A 323 -12.75 -15.10 -2.53
N LEU A 324 -14.02 -15.29 -2.90
CA LEU A 324 -14.42 -15.37 -4.31
C LEU A 324 -14.04 -14.10 -5.08
N TYR A 325 -14.25 -12.92 -4.49
CA TYR A 325 -13.81 -11.66 -5.09
C TYR A 325 -12.28 -11.68 -5.32
N GLY A 326 -11.49 -11.97 -4.29
CA GLY A 326 -10.02 -12.03 -4.42
C GLY A 326 -9.57 -13.01 -5.49
N LYS A 327 -10.17 -14.21 -5.53
CA LYS A 327 -9.86 -15.23 -6.53
C LYS A 327 -10.19 -14.77 -7.95
N THR A 328 -11.29 -14.03 -8.12
CA THR A 328 -11.69 -13.45 -9.42
C THR A 328 -10.68 -12.40 -9.89
N ILE A 329 -10.18 -11.54 -8.99
CA ILE A 329 -9.16 -10.54 -9.33
C ILE A 329 -7.87 -11.21 -9.84
N THR A 330 -7.49 -12.36 -9.30
CA THR A 330 -6.30 -13.09 -9.78
C THR A 330 -6.42 -13.60 -11.22
N LEU A 331 -7.59 -13.55 -11.83
CA LEU A 331 -7.78 -13.89 -13.26
C LEU A 331 -7.41 -12.73 -14.20
N SER A 332 -7.22 -11.54 -13.66
CA SER A 332 -6.97 -10.32 -14.45
C SER A 332 -5.53 -10.27 -14.92
N ASN A 333 -5.33 -9.80 -16.16
CA ASN A 333 -4.01 -9.59 -16.72
C ASN A 333 -3.61 -8.11 -16.67
N THR A 334 -2.32 -7.88 -16.48
CA THR A 334 -1.70 -6.56 -16.58
C THR A 334 -1.06 -6.37 -17.97
N HIS A 335 -0.53 -5.18 -18.23
CA HIS A 335 0.25 -4.89 -19.43
C HIS A 335 1.73 -5.33 -19.31
N TRP A 336 2.15 -5.89 -18.16
CA TRP A 336 3.50 -6.42 -17.96
C TRP A 336 3.53 -7.95 -18.09
N PRO A 337 4.15 -8.52 -19.16
CA PRO A 337 4.20 -9.97 -19.35
C PRO A 337 4.90 -10.72 -18.21
N GLU A 338 5.99 -10.18 -17.66
CA GLU A 338 6.72 -10.80 -16.54
C GLU A 338 5.86 -10.86 -15.27
N THR A 339 5.11 -9.80 -14.98
CA THR A 339 4.15 -9.74 -13.88
C THR A 339 3.04 -10.77 -14.05
N ASN A 340 2.47 -10.86 -15.26
CA ASN A 340 1.42 -11.83 -15.55
C ASN A 340 1.91 -13.27 -15.31
N ALA A 341 3.14 -13.60 -15.72
CA ALA A 341 3.70 -14.94 -15.48
C ALA A 341 3.76 -15.28 -13.99
N LYS A 342 4.12 -14.33 -13.12
CA LYS A 342 4.13 -14.50 -11.65
C LYS A 342 2.72 -14.62 -11.09
N MET A 343 1.85 -13.69 -11.45
CA MET A 343 0.46 -13.65 -10.98
C MET A 343 -0.32 -14.92 -11.33
N LEU A 344 -0.17 -15.39 -12.57
CA LEU A 344 -0.85 -16.59 -13.04
C LEU A 344 -0.36 -17.88 -12.35
N LYS A 345 0.90 -17.92 -11.95
CA LYS A 345 1.47 -19.04 -11.18
C LYS A 345 1.02 -18.99 -9.72
N ASN A 346 1.19 -17.86 -9.05
CA ASN A 346 1.10 -17.76 -7.59
C ASN A 346 -0.33 -17.57 -7.10
N ARG A 347 -1.19 -16.89 -7.85
CA ARG A 347 -2.59 -16.59 -7.46
C ARG A 347 -2.70 -16.05 -6.02
N ARG A 348 -1.67 -15.33 -5.54
CA ARG A 348 -1.57 -14.81 -4.18
C ARG A 348 -2.72 -13.89 -3.85
N ILE A 349 -3.32 -14.08 -2.67
CA ILE A 349 -4.41 -13.29 -2.14
C ILE A 349 -4.06 -12.87 -0.71
N GLY A 350 -4.44 -11.67 -0.33
CA GLY A 350 -4.41 -11.16 1.04
C GLY A 350 -5.83 -10.89 1.53
N LEU A 351 -6.54 -11.92 1.98
CA LEU A 351 -7.80 -11.76 2.67
C LEU A 351 -7.52 -11.24 4.07
N SER A 352 -7.83 -9.97 4.30
CA SER A 352 -7.48 -9.22 5.50
C SER A 352 -8.66 -9.02 6.45
N GLN A 353 -8.37 -8.67 7.70
CA GLN A 353 -9.33 -8.31 8.73
C GLN A 353 -9.01 -6.91 9.26
N SER A 354 -10.02 -6.07 9.42
CA SER A 354 -9.95 -4.80 10.15
C SER A 354 -10.94 -4.75 11.30
N GLY A 355 -10.70 -3.88 12.28
CA GLY A 355 -11.49 -3.84 13.51
C GLY A 355 -11.23 -5.05 14.42
N VAL A 356 -10.02 -5.59 14.37
CA VAL A 356 -9.65 -6.79 15.15
C VAL A 356 -9.80 -6.54 16.65
N VAL A 357 -9.33 -5.39 17.15
CA VAL A 357 -9.47 -5.04 18.56
C VAL A 357 -10.94 -4.89 18.96
N GLN A 358 -11.77 -4.33 18.09
CA GLN A 358 -13.22 -4.24 18.29
C GLN A 358 -13.86 -5.63 18.34
N ALA A 359 -13.43 -6.56 17.47
CA ALA A 359 -13.91 -7.94 17.48
C ALA A 359 -13.49 -8.68 18.78
N PHE A 360 -12.27 -8.46 19.29
CA PHE A 360 -11.88 -8.97 20.61
C PHE A 360 -12.76 -8.42 21.73
N ASN A 361 -13.11 -7.15 21.65
CA ASN A 361 -13.96 -6.51 22.65
C ASN A 361 -15.40 -7.04 22.62
N LYS A 362 -15.90 -7.42 21.43
CA LYS A 362 -17.25 -7.97 21.23
C LYS A 362 -17.33 -9.46 21.55
N HIS A 363 -16.42 -10.27 21.01
CA HIS A 363 -16.52 -11.73 21.05
C HIS A 363 -15.54 -12.39 22.04
N GLY A 364 -14.51 -11.65 22.48
CA GLY A 364 -13.41 -12.18 23.29
C GLY A 364 -12.24 -12.67 22.45
N LEU A 365 -11.02 -12.54 22.98
CA LEU A 365 -9.78 -12.89 22.30
C LEU A 365 -9.75 -14.37 21.88
N ARG A 366 -10.07 -15.28 22.81
CA ARG A 366 -10.01 -16.73 22.57
C ARG A 366 -10.95 -17.15 21.43
N GLU A 367 -12.18 -16.61 21.42
CA GLU A 367 -13.17 -16.92 20.39
C GLU A 367 -12.72 -16.38 19.03
N MET A 368 -12.19 -15.18 18.99
CA MET A 368 -11.67 -14.62 17.74
C MET A 368 -10.49 -15.38 17.17
N LEU A 369 -9.57 -15.88 18.00
CA LEU A 369 -8.47 -16.72 17.52
C LEU A 369 -8.99 -18.08 17.00
N ASN A 370 -10.04 -18.62 17.61
CA ASN A 370 -10.75 -19.80 17.08
C ASN A 370 -11.42 -19.51 15.72
N TRP A 371 -12.04 -18.35 15.56
CA TRP A 371 -12.58 -17.91 14.25
C TRP A 371 -11.48 -17.75 13.20
N CYS A 372 -10.32 -17.23 13.58
CA CYS A 372 -9.17 -17.10 12.69
C CYS A 372 -8.68 -18.48 12.21
N ASP A 373 -8.47 -19.41 13.13
CA ASP A 373 -7.96 -20.73 12.83
C ASP A 373 -8.89 -21.54 11.93
N LYS A 374 -10.15 -21.67 12.33
CA LYS A 374 -11.16 -22.39 11.55
C LYS A 374 -11.55 -21.65 10.27
N GLY A 375 -11.54 -20.31 10.30
CA GLY A 375 -11.76 -19.47 9.13
C GLY A 375 -10.70 -19.67 8.07
N TYR A 376 -9.44 -19.80 8.47
CA TYR A 376 -8.35 -20.13 7.55
C TYR A 376 -8.52 -21.52 6.92
N GLU A 377 -8.90 -22.53 7.71
CA GLU A 377 -9.19 -23.88 7.19
C GLU A 377 -10.34 -23.83 6.16
N HIS A 378 -11.39 -23.04 6.44
CA HIS A 378 -12.49 -22.83 5.51
C HIS A 378 -12.01 -22.13 4.21
N VAL A 379 -11.19 -21.08 4.31
CA VAL A 379 -10.62 -20.40 3.14
C VAL A 379 -9.76 -21.34 2.30
N THR A 380 -9.01 -22.24 2.93
CA THR A 380 -8.21 -23.27 2.23
C THR A 380 -9.10 -24.21 1.40
N GLN A 381 -10.24 -24.63 1.96
CA GLN A 381 -11.23 -25.44 1.24
C GLN A 381 -11.86 -24.68 0.07
N LEU A 382 -12.18 -23.40 0.27
CA LEU A 382 -12.71 -22.53 -0.77
C LEU A 382 -11.68 -22.31 -1.89
N ASP A 383 -10.40 -22.18 -1.54
CA ASP A 383 -9.35 -22.04 -2.55
C ASP A 383 -9.27 -23.28 -3.46
N GLU A 384 -9.35 -24.45 -2.87
CA GLU A 384 -9.40 -25.70 -3.65
C GLU A 384 -10.63 -25.76 -4.55
N GLU A 385 -11.81 -25.48 -4.01
CA GLU A 385 -13.08 -25.46 -4.74
C GLU A 385 -13.02 -24.50 -5.93
N TYR A 386 -12.63 -23.23 -5.68
CA TYR A 386 -12.61 -22.21 -6.72
C TYR A 386 -11.48 -22.41 -7.73
N SER A 387 -10.32 -22.92 -7.31
CA SER A 387 -9.24 -23.26 -8.24
C SER A 387 -9.67 -24.36 -9.22
N ASN A 388 -10.37 -25.36 -8.73
CA ASN A 388 -10.93 -26.44 -9.57
C ASN A 388 -11.98 -25.91 -10.56
N TRP A 389 -12.92 -25.04 -10.08
CA TRP A 389 -13.94 -24.45 -10.95
C TRP A 389 -13.36 -23.58 -12.06
N LEU A 390 -12.32 -22.82 -11.73
CA LEU A 390 -11.67 -21.87 -12.62
C LEU A 390 -10.58 -22.52 -13.49
N CYS A 391 -10.22 -23.78 -13.22
CA CYS A 391 -9.10 -24.48 -13.84
C CYS A 391 -7.77 -23.71 -13.72
N ILE A 392 -7.47 -23.19 -12.53
CA ILE A 392 -6.26 -22.42 -12.23
C ILE A 392 -5.51 -23.01 -11.03
N PRO A 393 -4.23 -22.69 -10.84
CA PRO A 393 -3.49 -23.09 -9.65
C PRO A 393 -4.14 -22.61 -8.34
N LYS A 394 -3.92 -23.38 -7.27
CA LYS A 394 -4.23 -22.93 -5.91
C LYS A 394 -3.40 -21.69 -5.56
N SER A 395 -3.95 -20.86 -4.69
CA SER A 395 -3.25 -19.67 -4.20
C SER A 395 -2.08 -20.07 -3.31
N ILE A 396 -0.90 -19.51 -3.59
CA ILE A 396 0.31 -19.79 -2.79
C ILE A 396 0.17 -19.27 -1.36
N ARG A 397 -0.54 -18.15 -1.18
CA ARG A 397 -0.95 -17.55 0.10
C ARG A 397 -2.35 -16.97 -0.06
N MET A 398 -3.13 -16.92 1.02
CA MET A 398 -4.55 -16.59 0.99
C MET A 398 -4.96 -15.46 1.94
N THR A 399 -4.28 -15.32 3.05
CA THR A 399 -4.67 -14.45 4.17
C THR A 399 -3.57 -13.49 4.57
N SER A 400 -3.93 -12.32 5.10
CA SER A 400 -3.00 -11.33 5.62
C SER A 400 -3.67 -10.43 6.67
N ILE A 401 -2.94 -9.51 7.25
CA ILE A 401 -3.49 -8.36 7.97
C ILE A 401 -2.89 -7.09 7.41
N LYS A 402 -3.77 -6.27 6.79
CA LYS A 402 -3.44 -4.97 6.24
C LYS A 402 -3.80 -3.85 7.23
N PRO A 403 -2.99 -2.79 7.38
CA PRO A 403 -3.37 -1.58 8.10
C PRO A 403 -4.32 -0.73 7.24
N SER A 404 -5.55 -1.20 7.05
CA SER A 404 -6.52 -0.66 6.09
C SER A 404 -7.12 0.66 6.55
N GLY A 405 -6.37 1.75 6.45
CA GLY A 405 -6.77 3.09 6.94
C GLY A 405 -7.81 3.82 6.08
N THR A 406 -8.29 3.24 4.98
CA THR A 406 -9.31 3.84 4.10
C THR A 406 -10.63 3.11 4.22
N VAL A 407 -10.68 1.83 3.85
CA VAL A 407 -11.95 1.08 3.81
C VAL A 407 -12.44 0.70 5.21
N SER A 408 -11.55 0.55 6.20
CA SER A 408 -11.98 0.34 7.59
C SER A 408 -12.83 1.49 8.14
N LEU A 409 -12.52 2.72 7.74
CA LEU A 409 -13.25 3.92 8.18
C LEU A 409 -14.67 3.99 7.64
N LEU A 410 -14.97 3.32 6.51
CA LEU A 410 -16.32 3.29 5.94
C LEU A 410 -17.36 2.69 6.92
N ASN A 411 -16.94 1.79 7.80
CA ASN A 411 -17.82 1.15 8.76
C ASN A 411 -17.47 1.42 10.22
N GLY A 412 -16.57 2.36 10.48
CA GLY A 412 -16.10 2.71 11.83
C GLY A 412 -15.20 1.65 12.46
N SER A 413 -14.47 0.86 11.65
CA SER A 413 -13.50 -0.10 12.16
C SER A 413 -12.11 0.51 12.26
N THR A 414 -11.33 0.07 13.26
CA THR A 414 -9.90 0.40 13.35
C THR A 414 -9.11 -0.29 12.24
N PRO A 415 -8.00 0.31 11.76
CA PRO A 415 -7.17 -0.29 10.72
C PRO A 415 -6.51 -1.60 11.18
N GLY A 416 -6.82 -2.71 10.53
CA GLY A 416 -6.22 -4.01 10.82
C GLY A 416 -6.30 -4.38 12.30
N ILE A 417 -5.13 -4.64 12.91
CA ILE A 417 -4.99 -4.99 14.34
C ILE A 417 -4.66 -3.79 15.26
N HIS A 418 -4.61 -2.58 14.69
CA HIS A 418 -4.22 -1.40 15.47
C HIS A 418 -5.31 -1.00 16.47
N PHE A 419 -4.85 -0.52 17.63
CA PHE A 419 -5.74 0.04 18.65
C PHE A 419 -6.26 1.41 18.22
N PRO A 420 -7.49 1.79 18.64
CA PRO A 420 -8.03 3.12 18.37
C PRO A 420 -7.24 4.20 19.07
N GLU A 421 -7.32 5.42 18.58
CA GLU A 421 -6.69 6.58 19.19
C GLU A 421 -7.25 6.85 20.58
N ASP A 422 -8.58 6.92 20.66
CA ASP A 422 -9.34 7.06 21.92
C ASP A 422 -10.80 6.65 21.67
N GLU A 423 -11.67 6.70 22.71
CA GLU A 423 -13.11 6.46 22.57
C GLU A 423 -13.79 7.51 21.68
N TYR A 424 -13.38 8.78 21.82
CA TYR A 424 -13.85 9.90 21.00
C TYR A 424 -12.64 10.65 20.44
N TYR A 425 -12.65 10.88 19.13
CA TYR A 425 -11.57 11.61 18.47
C TYR A 425 -12.06 12.34 17.22
N ILE A 426 -11.28 13.33 16.78
CA ILE A 426 -11.43 13.96 15.48
C ILE A 426 -10.51 13.24 14.50
N ARG A 427 -11.09 12.80 13.38
CA ARG A 427 -10.34 12.37 12.21
C ARG A 427 -10.28 13.51 11.22
N ARG A 428 -9.08 13.98 10.85
CA ARG A 428 -8.89 14.99 9.83
C ARG A 428 -8.57 14.36 8.49
N ILE A 429 -9.27 14.80 7.46
CA ILE A 429 -9.06 14.37 6.07
C ILE A 429 -8.82 15.62 5.23
N ARG A 430 -7.80 15.53 4.39
CA ARG A 430 -7.39 16.60 3.49
C ARG A 430 -8.02 16.43 2.13
N PHE A 431 -8.65 17.49 1.63
CA PHE A 431 -9.28 17.58 0.33
C PHE A 431 -8.63 18.68 -0.49
N SER A 432 -8.51 18.49 -1.82
CA SER A 432 -8.19 19.61 -2.71
C SER A 432 -9.29 20.68 -2.62
N LYS A 433 -8.94 21.96 -2.68
CA LYS A 433 -9.90 23.08 -2.71
C LYS A 433 -10.92 22.98 -3.86
N ASP A 434 -10.55 22.27 -4.92
CA ASP A 434 -11.43 22.04 -6.08
C ASP A 434 -12.39 20.84 -5.89
N SER A 435 -12.39 20.19 -4.74
CA SER A 435 -13.25 19.04 -4.49
C SER A 435 -14.71 19.46 -4.34
N GLU A 436 -15.58 18.94 -5.19
CA GLU A 436 -17.03 19.16 -5.14
C GLU A 436 -17.66 18.69 -3.81
N LEU A 437 -17.00 17.75 -3.12
CA LEU A 437 -17.44 17.26 -1.82
C LEU A 437 -17.41 18.33 -0.73
N LEU A 438 -16.51 19.33 -0.82
CA LEU A 438 -16.37 20.37 0.20
C LEU A 438 -17.65 21.17 0.41
N LYS A 439 -18.38 21.47 -0.68
CA LYS A 439 -19.66 22.17 -0.60
C LYS A 439 -20.67 21.36 0.22
N THR A 440 -20.85 20.08 -0.11
CA THR A 440 -21.77 19.18 0.61
C THR A 440 -21.40 19.03 2.08
N LEU A 441 -20.11 18.88 2.37
CA LEU A 441 -19.60 18.75 3.75
C LEU A 441 -19.81 20.05 4.55
N SER A 442 -19.60 21.22 3.92
CA SER A 442 -19.86 22.53 4.52
C SER A 442 -21.34 22.71 4.86
N GLU A 443 -22.25 22.42 3.92
CA GLU A 443 -23.70 22.50 4.10
C GLU A 443 -24.20 21.52 5.18
N ALA A 444 -23.53 20.39 5.33
CA ALA A 444 -23.79 19.43 6.40
C ALA A 444 -23.27 19.87 7.77
N GLY A 445 -22.44 20.93 7.84
CA GLY A 445 -21.95 21.51 9.08
C GLY A 445 -20.65 20.92 9.63
N TYR A 446 -19.84 20.26 8.78
CA TYR A 446 -18.50 19.83 9.17
C TYR A 446 -17.54 21.03 9.29
N ASN A 447 -16.67 21.01 10.29
CA ASN A 447 -15.62 22.01 10.42
C ASN A 447 -14.58 21.85 9.32
N MET A 448 -14.17 22.98 8.75
CA MET A 448 -13.16 23.06 7.70
C MET A 448 -12.19 24.19 7.98
N GLU A 449 -10.93 23.96 7.68
CA GLU A 449 -9.87 24.95 7.76
C GLU A 449 -8.86 24.76 6.64
N ASP A 450 -8.17 25.82 6.25
CA ASP A 450 -7.06 25.69 5.30
C ASP A 450 -5.95 24.84 5.90
N ASP A 451 -5.35 23.95 5.09
CA ASP A 451 -4.21 23.15 5.51
C ASP A 451 -2.97 24.04 5.71
N GLU A 452 -2.29 23.89 6.84
CA GLU A 452 -1.12 24.72 7.16
C GLU A 452 0.09 24.44 6.23
N TYR A 453 0.11 23.28 5.58
CA TYR A 453 1.27 22.82 4.80
C TYR A 453 1.04 22.88 3.28
N SER A 454 -0.21 22.92 2.84
CA SER A 454 -0.58 22.85 1.42
C SER A 454 -1.61 23.92 1.06
N PRO A 455 -1.23 25.00 0.35
CA PRO A 455 -2.11 26.15 0.09
C PRO A 455 -3.40 25.82 -0.67
N ASN A 456 -3.39 24.74 -1.49
CA ASN A 456 -4.54 24.30 -2.27
C ASN A 456 -5.36 23.19 -1.59
N THR A 457 -5.20 23.01 -0.28
CA THR A 457 -5.81 21.94 0.48
C THR A 457 -6.67 22.48 1.62
N VAL A 458 -7.81 21.83 1.84
CA VAL A 458 -8.70 22.06 3.00
C VAL A 458 -8.69 20.84 3.89
N CYS A 459 -8.52 21.06 5.17
CA CYS A 459 -8.59 20.06 6.22
C CYS A 459 -10.01 20.01 6.79
N VAL A 460 -10.69 18.87 6.68
CA VAL A 460 -12.06 18.67 7.18
C VAL A 460 -12.02 17.77 8.41
N GLU A 461 -12.71 18.18 9.47
CA GLU A 461 -12.79 17.48 10.75
C GLU A 461 -14.01 16.56 10.82
N PHE A 462 -13.77 15.27 11.03
CA PHE A 462 -14.79 14.26 11.23
C PHE A 462 -14.76 13.79 12.69
N PRO A 463 -15.75 14.14 13.53
CA PRO A 463 -15.86 13.58 14.87
C PRO A 463 -16.25 12.11 14.80
N VAL A 464 -15.49 11.26 15.47
CA VAL A 464 -15.65 9.81 15.49
C VAL A 464 -15.86 9.32 16.92
N HIS A 465 -16.79 8.37 17.07
CA HIS A 465 -16.98 7.58 18.29
C HIS A 465 -16.61 6.13 17.98
N GLU A 466 -15.72 5.56 18.79
CA GLU A 466 -15.24 4.19 18.64
C GLU A 466 -16.21 3.20 19.30
N PRO A 467 -16.94 2.37 18.55
CA PRO A 467 -17.84 1.38 19.12
C PRO A 467 -17.04 0.27 19.83
N HIS A 468 -17.57 -0.23 20.94
CA HIS A 468 -16.93 -1.30 21.75
C HIS A 468 -15.55 -0.93 22.32
N PHE A 469 -15.30 0.35 22.53
CA PHE A 469 -14.04 0.83 23.10
C PHE A 469 -13.74 0.22 24.47
N LYS A 470 -12.50 -0.23 24.69
CA LYS A 470 -11.98 -0.65 25.99
C LYS A 470 -10.61 -0.07 26.30
N LYS A 471 -9.74 0.00 25.28
CA LYS A 471 -8.36 0.50 25.41
C LYS A 471 -7.99 1.35 24.21
N SER A 472 -7.30 2.45 24.45
CA SER A 472 -6.65 3.24 23.42
C SER A 472 -5.20 2.80 23.22
N LYS A 473 -4.61 3.19 22.12
CA LYS A 473 -3.17 2.97 21.87
C LYS A 473 -2.26 3.61 22.93
N ARG A 474 -2.77 4.59 23.70
CA ARG A 474 -2.05 5.18 24.85
C ARG A 474 -1.93 4.25 26.05
N SER A 475 -2.92 3.38 26.23
CA SER A 475 -3.01 2.50 27.41
C SER A 475 -2.51 1.08 27.15
N VAL A 476 -2.22 0.74 25.90
CA VAL A 476 -1.69 -0.58 25.52
C VAL A 476 -0.17 -0.56 25.58
N SER A 477 0.44 -1.66 26.02
CA SER A 477 1.89 -1.83 25.98
C SER A 477 2.38 -2.27 24.59
N MET A 478 3.65 -2.03 24.31
CA MET A 478 4.35 -2.56 23.16
C MET A 478 4.22 -4.10 23.08
N TRP A 479 4.34 -4.78 24.22
CA TRP A 479 4.27 -6.24 24.32
C TRP A 479 2.89 -6.80 23.98
N GLU A 480 1.82 -6.14 24.40
CA GLU A 480 0.44 -6.55 24.05
C GLU A 480 0.20 -6.43 22.54
N GLN A 481 0.70 -5.38 21.89
CA GLN A 481 0.60 -5.18 20.44
C GLN A 481 1.37 -6.26 19.67
N LEU A 482 2.60 -6.57 20.09
CA LEU A 482 3.44 -7.63 19.50
C LEU A 482 2.81 -9.00 19.67
N GLU A 483 2.25 -9.31 20.85
CA GLU A 483 1.61 -10.60 21.07
C GLU A 483 0.38 -10.78 20.20
N ILE A 484 -0.46 -9.76 20.03
CA ILE A 484 -1.61 -9.82 19.11
C ILE A 484 -1.13 -10.07 17.67
N ALA A 485 -0.08 -9.38 17.22
CA ALA A 485 0.48 -9.61 15.90
C ALA A 485 0.99 -11.06 15.73
N ALA A 486 1.71 -11.58 16.71
CA ALA A 486 2.21 -12.95 16.70
C ALA A 486 1.08 -13.99 16.71
N GLN A 487 0.00 -13.76 17.46
CA GLN A 487 -1.18 -14.63 17.46
C GLN A 487 -1.88 -14.64 16.09
N TYR A 488 -2.01 -13.47 15.45
CA TYR A 488 -2.57 -13.39 14.10
C TYR A 488 -1.65 -14.02 13.05
N GLN A 489 -0.34 -13.86 13.17
CA GLN A 489 0.63 -14.55 12.30
C GLN A 489 0.59 -16.07 12.52
N HIS A 490 0.24 -16.51 13.72
CA HIS A 490 0.14 -17.94 14.06
C HIS A 490 -1.16 -18.56 13.54
N TYR A 491 -2.32 -17.90 13.74
CA TYR A 491 -3.62 -18.53 13.49
C TYR A 491 -4.29 -18.09 12.18
N TRP A 492 -3.97 -16.91 11.64
CA TRP A 492 -4.67 -16.35 10.48
C TRP A 492 -3.77 -16.11 9.27
N ALA A 493 -2.77 -15.24 9.40
CA ALA A 493 -2.03 -14.74 8.25
C ALA A 493 -0.98 -15.74 7.74
N ASP A 494 -1.17 -16.23 6.52
CA ASP A 494 -0.16 -17.01 5.82
C ASP A 494 0.75 -16.15 4.93
N ASN A 495 0.33 -14.93 4.54
CA ASN A 495 1.23 -13.84 4.18
C ASN A 495 1.80 -13.21 5.46
N SER A 496 1.72 -11.91 5.64
CA SER A 496 2.26 -11.21 6.80
C SER A 496 1.17 -10.47 7.58
N VAL A 497 1.46 -10.20 8.84
CA VAL A 497 0.72 -9.26 9.69
C VAL A 497 1.46 -7.94 9.67
N SER A 498 0.88 -6.92 9.05
CA SER A 498 1.44 -5.59 9.08
C SER A 498 1.05 -4.87 10.36
N ILE A 499 2.04 -4.46 11.13
CA ILE A 499 1.86 -3.68 12.34
C ILE A 499 2.94 -2.63 12.51
N THR A 500 2.52 -1.42 12.92
CA THR A 500 3.39 -0.43 13.51
C THR A 500 3.12 -0.42 15.01
N VAL A 501 4.05 -0.97 15.78
CA VAL A 501 3.97 -1.05 17.23
C VAL A 501 4.29 0.31 17.83
N THR A 502 3.34 0.91 18.54
CA THR A 502 3.60 2.14 19.28
C THR A 502 4.23 1.81 20.64
N PHE A 503 5.31 2.49 20.97
CA PHE A 503 6.00 2.33 22.24
C PHE A 503 6.09 3.67 22.99
N LYS A 504 6.05 3.59 24.32
CA LYS A 504 6.22 4.75 25.21
C LYS A 504 7.71 4.98 25.48
N PRO A 505 8.11 6.20 25.91
CA PRO A 505 9.52 6.49 26.23
C PRO A 505 10.14 5.52 27.24
N ASP A 506 9.36 5.05 28.21
CA ASP A 506 9.76 4.07 29.23
C ASP A 506 9.81 2.61 28.73
N GLU A 507 9.30 2.33 27.55
CA GLU A 507 9.37 1.03 26.89
C GLU A 507 10.54 0.95 25.88
N ALA A 508 11.10 2.09 25.44
CA ALA A 508 12.07 2.18 24.36
C ALA A 508 13.28 1.22 24.50
N TYR A 509 13.83 1.12 25.72
CA TYR A 509 14.97 0.25 26.00
C TYR A 509 14.68 -1.25 25.83
N GLN A 510 13.40 -1.63 25.78
CA GLN A 510 12.96 -3.03 25.66
C GLN A 510 12.81 -3.48 24.19
N ILE A 511 12.97 -2.57 23.20
CA ILE A 511 12.76 -2.91 21.77
C ILE A 511 13.70 -4.05 21.34
N LYS A 512 14.97 -4.04 21.81
CA LYS A 512 15.92 -5.11 21.52
C LYS A 512 15.40 -6.46 22.02
N ASP A 513 14.99 -6.55 23.27
CA ASP A 513 14.49 -7.78 23.88
C ASP A 513 13.20 -8.27 23.19
N ALA A 514 12.35 -7.32 22.79
CA ALA A 514 11.15 -7.61 22.03
C ALA A 514 11.47 -8.20 20.65
N LEU A 515 12.45 -7.67 19.94
CA LEU A 515 12.89 -8.20 18.64
C LEU A 515 13.43 -9.62 18.79
N GLU A 516 14.31 -9.88 19.76
CA GLU A 516 14.84 -11.21 20.05
C GLU A 516 13.73 -12.24 20.40
N MET A 517 12.68 -11.80 21.10
CA MET A 517 11.57 -12.68 21.47
C MET A 517 10.62 -12.98 20.31
N TYR A 518 10.42 -12.02 19.39
CA TYR A 518 9.41 -12.15 18.34
C TYR A 518 9.98 -12.44 16.94
N GLU A 519 11.29 -12.41 16.73
CA GLU A 519 11.94 -12.67 15.44
C GLU A 519 11.56 -14.03 14.82
N SER A 520 11.28 -15.05 15.64
CA SER A 520 10.85 -16.38 15.19
C SER A 520 9.32 -16.54 15.12
N ARG A 521 8.55 -15.47 15.40
CA ARG A 521 7.09 -15.48 15.49
C ARG A 521 6.41 -14.47 14.56
N LEU A 522 7.19 -13.59 13.92
CA LEU A 522 6.73 -12.56 12.98
C LEU A 522 7.49 -12.65 11.66
N LYS A 523 6.94 -12.03 10.62
CA LYS A 523 7.63 -11.84 9.33
C LYS A 523 8.12 -10.41 9.17
N ALA A 524 7.47 -9.45 9.85
CA ALA A 524 7.88 -8.06 9.85
C ALA A 524 7.30 -7.31 11.05
N VAL A 525 7.96 -6.22 11.44
CA VAL A 525 7.47 -5.26 12.44
C VAL A 525 8.13 -3.90 12.23
N SER A 526 7.40 -2.84 12.49
CA SER A 526 7.96 -1.49 12.65
C SER A 526 7.56 -0.90 14.00
N PHE A 527 8.34 0.05 14.49
CA PHE A 527 8.10 0.73 15.76
C PHE A 527 7.88 2.22 15.53
N LEU A 528 7.01 2.82 16.33
CA LEU A 528 6.79 4.25 16.32
C LEU A 528 6.64 4.75 17.76
N ARG A 529 7.47 5.73 18.12
CA ARG A 529 7.38 6.35 19.43
C ARG A 529 6.03 7.04 19.58
N TYR A 530 5.34 6.74 20.67
CA TYR A 530 4.14 7.46 21.04
C TYR A 530 4.55 8.82 21.61
N GLU A 531 4.19 9.88 20.90
CA GLU A 531 4.38 11.25 21.35
C GLU A 531 3.02 11.93 21.50
N GLU A 532 2.84 12.68 22.59
CA GLU A 532 1.73 13.61 22.69
C GLU A 532 2.05 14.80 21.78
N THR A 533 1.56 14.73 20.58
CA THR A 533 1.92 15.69 19.54
C THR A 533 1.24 17.02 19.75
N GLY A 534 2.01 18.09 19.94
CA GLY A 534 1.60 19.46 19.62
C GLY A 534 1.52 19.74 18.12
N TYR A 535 1.34 18.68 17.29
CA TYR A 535 1.24 18.80 15.84
C TYR A 535 -0.11 19.40 15.47
N LYS A 536 -0.09 20.60 14.94
CA LYS A 536 -1.29 21.26 14.45
C LYS A 536 -1.91 20.43 13.32
N GLN A 537 -3.24 20.30 13.34
CA GLN A 537 -3.98 19.51 12.35
C GLN A 537 -3.54 18.04 12.26
N ALA A 538 -3.18 17.42 13.40
CA ALA A 538 -2.88 15.98 13.44
C ALA A 538 -4.02 15.17 12.81
N PRO A 539 -3.71 14.09 12.04
CA PRO A 539 -4.72 13.24 11.41
C PRO A 539 -5.74 12.64 12.38
N TYR A 540 -5.33 12.42 13.62
CA TYR A 540 -6.17 11.97 14.74
C TYR A 540 -5.93 12.88 15.94
N GLU A 541 -7.00 13.34 16.58
CA GLU A 541 -6.96 14.15 17.81
C GLU A 541 -7.96 13.59 18.80
N PRO A 542 -7.51 13.02 19.94
CA PRO A 542 -8.40 12.62 21.00
C PRO A 542 -9.18 13.82 21.57
N ILE A 543 -10.47 13.62 21.80
CA ILE A 543 -11.34 14.65 22.36
C ILE A 543 -12.21 14.11 23.47
N PRO A 544 -12.58 14.93 24.47
CA PRO A 544 -13.55 14.51 25.47
C PRO A 544 -14.95 14.35 24.88
N LYS A 545 -15.74 13.43 25.45
CA LYS A 545 -17.12 13.13 25.06
C LYS A 545 -17.98 14.38 24.85
N GLN A 546 -17.85 15.36 25.73
CA GLN A 546 -18.60 16.62 25.65
C GLN A 546 -18.29 17.41 24.37
N LYS A 547 -17.02 17.44 23.94
CA LYS A 547 -16.62 18.08 22.66
C LYS A 547 -17.20 17.31 21.48
N TYR A 548 -17.15 15.98 21.51
CA TYR A 548 -17.77 15.13 20.50
C TYR A 548 -19.27 15.40 20.36
N GLU A 549 -20.02 15.36 21.48
CA GLU A 549 -21.46 15.60 21.48
C GLU A 549 -21.83 17.00 20.95
N LYS A 550 -21.00 18.00 21.24
CA LYS A 550 -21.18 19.37 20.71
C LYS A 550 -20.97 19.41 19.20
N LEU A 551 -19.94 18.74 18.68
CA LEU A 551 -19.65 18.70 17.25
C LEU A 551 -20.75 17.97 16.47
N ILE A 552 -21.14 16.80 16.94
CA ILE A 552 -22.13 15.96 16.27
C ILE A 552 -23.52 16.63 16.18
N LYS A 553 -23.91 17.45 17.18
CA LYS A 553 -25.17 18.20 17.15
C LYS A 553 -25.27 19.20 15.99
N ASN A 554 -24.15 19.69 15.51
CA ASN A 554 -24.08 20.66 14.42
C ASN A 554 -24.05 19.98 13.04
N ILE A 555 -23.79 18.68 12.99
CA ILE A 555 -23.67 17.92 11.75
C ILE A 555 -25.04 17.34 11.38
N LYS A 556 -25.46 17.63 10.15
CA LYS A 556 -26.69 17.07 9.57
C LYS A 556 -26.36 15.85 8.73
N PRO A 557 -27.23 14.83 8.71
CA PRO A 557 -27.06 13.69 7.81
C PRO A 557 -26.99 14.16 6.35
N ILE A 558 -25.99 13.73 5.63
CA ILE A 558 -25.88 13.96 4.20
C ILE A 558 -26.86 13.02 3.50
N GLN A 559 -27.90 13.57 2.87
CA GLN A 559 -28.92 12.78 2.18
C GLN A 559 -28.56 12.52 0.72
N ARG A 560 -27.77 13.41 0.11
CA ARG A 560 -27.37 13.32 -1.29
C ARG A 560 -26.03 14.03 -1.47
N PHE A 561 -25.18 13.43 -2.26
CA PHE A 561 -24.03 14.12 -2.83
C PHE A 561 -24.47 14.64 -4.21
N ASP A 562 -24.54 15.96 -4.37
CA ASP A 562 -24.68 16.60 -5.67
C ASP A 562 -23.31 16.60 -6.38
N VAL A 563 -22.74 15.43 -6.51
CA VAL A 563 -21.67 15.19 -7.47
C VAL A 563 -22.42 14.98 -8.78
N GLU A 564 -22.25 15.84 -9.76
CA GLU A 564 -22.65 15.49 -11.12
C GLU A 564 -22.07 14.08 -11.36
N GLU A 565 -22.94 13.11 -11.61
CA GLU A 565 -22.50 11.84 -12.17
C GLU A 565 -21.86 12.19 -13.52
N GLY A 566 -20.62 12.62 -13.45
CA GLY A 566 -19.76 12.84 -14.60
C GLY A 566 -19.53 11.49 -15.22
N GLY A 567 -20.59 11.08 -15.78
CA GLY A 567 -20.79 10.25 -16.84
C GLY A 567 -20.50 8.79 -16.76
N SER A 568 -21.49 8.18 -16.88
CA SER A 568 -21.67 7.15 -17.89
C SER A 568 -21.04 7.58 -19.22
N GLY A 569 -19.76 7.43 -19.42
CA GLY A 569 -19.17 7.40 -20.76
C GLY A 569 -18.16 8.47 -21.15
N THR A 570 -17.92 9.51 -20.39
CA THR A 570 -17.00 10.58 -20.82
C THR A 570 -15.79 10.84 -19.93
N LYS A 571 -15.73 10.22 -18.75
CA LYS A 571 -14.55 10.31 -17.85
C LYS A 571 -13.42 9.33 -18.19
N PHE A 572 -13.65 8.40 -19.10
CA PHE A 572 -12.65 7.44 -19.55
C PHE A 572 -12.43 7.62 -21.04
N CYS A 573 -11.20 7.60 -21.47
CA CYS A 573 -10.79 7.85 -22.87
C CYS A 573 -11.68 7.13 -23.87
N THR A 574 -12.29 7.89 -24.78
CA THR A 574 -13.08 7.36 -25.91
C THR A 574 -12.30 7.27 -27.21
N ASN A 575 -11.04 7.65 -27.25
CA ASN A 575 -10.17 7.58 -28.41
C ASN A 575 -8.83 6.91 -28.09
N ASP A 576 -8.16 6.39 -29.12
CA ASP A 576 -6.97 5.53 -29.11
C ASP A 576 -5.72 6.05 -28.38
N SER A 577 -5.77 7.23 -27.79
CA SER A 577 -4.72 7.75 -26.93
C SER A 577 -5.28 7.99 -25.52
N CYS A 578 -4.97 7.11 -24.58
CA CYS A 578 -5.14 7.36 -23.16
C CYS A 578 -4.01 8.27 -22.72
N THR A 579 -4.20 9.55 -22.86
CA THR A 579 -3.32 10.55 -22.26
C THR A 579 -3.67 10.66 -20.78
N ILE A 580 -2.71 10.28 -19.94
CA ILE A 580 -2.81 10.36 -18.48
C ILE A 580 -2.66 11.80 -18.03
#